data_e82974ecab3ff4e3fee1399c27b9c832
#
_entry.id   e82974ecab3ff4e3fee1399c27b9c832
#
_cell.length_a   1.000
_cell.length_b   1.000
_cell.length_c   1.000
_cell.angle_alpha   90.00
_cell.angle_beta   90.00
_cell.angle_gamma   90.00
#
_symmetry.space_group_name_H-M   'P 1'
#
loop_
_entity.id
_entity.type
_entity.pdbx_description
1 polymer ?
#
loop_
_entity_poly.entity_id
_entity_poly.type
_entity_poly.pdbx_seq_one_letter_code
_entity_poly.pdbx_strand_id
1 'polypeptide(L)'
;MSEPITFTAYAVKNLCYIAGRKMPAGSPAGIIIHSTGASNPNLRRYVNAPEICGENPYKNYFDRPDIDICPHGVVGLDKDGAVRAAKLLPWTMCCWGCGSGAKGSYNYSPAYIQIEICEDDLTDEAYFKAAFKLTAQLCARLMKNYPTIKLNNIISHKEACARGYASNHGDCDHWLAKFGKNMDWFRELVKNGGEEVVRYKVTGTKTVTRADLGKAQAQLIALGFDVDAEVL
;
A
#
# COMPACT_ATOMS: atom_id res chain seq x y z
N MET A 1 5.74 -7.99 16.03
CA MET A 1 4.78 -7.09 15.34
C MET A 1 3.45 -7.83 15.23
N SER A 2 2.37 -7.29 15.80
CA SER A 2 1.01 -7.78 15.61
C SER A 2 0.71 -7.83 14.10
N GLU A 3 -0.08 -8.80 13.67
CA GLU A 3 -0.52 -8.87 12.27
C GLU A 3 -1.22 -7.56 11.89
N PRO A 4 -0.97 -7.02 10.65
CA PRO A 4 -1.86 -6.00 10.12
C PRO A 4 -3.27 -6.52 10.26
N ILE A 5 -4.21 -5.66 10.62
CA ILE A 5 -5.61 -6.04 10.85
C ILE A 5 -6.22 -6.40 9.49
N THR A 6 -5.88 -7.60 9.01
CA THR A 6 -6.42 -8.21 7.80
C THR A 6 -7.33 -9.34 8.22
N PHE A 7 -8.53 -9.34 7.64
CA PHE A 7 -9.42 -10.50 7.67
C PHE A 7 -9.52 -11.10 6.26
N THR A 8 -9.92 -12.37 6.18
CA THR A 8 -10.09 -13.06 4.90
C THR A 8 -11.57 -13.12 4.55
N ALA A 9 -11.92 -12.59 3.38
CA ALA A 9 -13.25 -12.66 2.77
C ALA A 9 -13.09 -12.99 1.29
N TYR A 10 -12.75 -14.25 0.99
CA TYR A 10 -12.49 -14.67 -0.39
C TYR A 10 -13.70 -14.44 -1.28
N ALA A 11 -13.46 -13.83 -2.43
CA ALA A 11 -14.45 -13.59 -3.47
C ALA A 11 -14.69 -14.88 -4.28
N VAL A 12 -15.25 -15.90 -3.62
CA VAL A 12 -15.34 -17.27 -4.16
C VAL A 12 -16.24 -17.40 -5.39
N LYS A 13 -17.16 -16.45 -5.60
CA LYS A 13 -18.04 -16.40 -6.78
C LYS A 13 -17.43 -15.64 -7.94
N ASN A 14 -16.37 -14.84 -7.71
CA ASN A 14 -15.72 -14.04 -8.72
C ASN A 14 -14.97 -14.93 -9.72
N LEU A 15 -15.00 -14.57 -11.00
CA LEU A 15 -14.35 -15.34 -12.07
C LEU A 15 -12.83 -15.45 -11.91
N CYS A 16 -12.16 -14.45 -11.31
CA CYS A 16 -10.74 -14.57 -10.96
C CYS A 16 -10.47 -15.72 -9.97
N TYR A 17 -11.33 -15.84 -8.93
CA TYR A 17 -11.19 -16.90 -7.93
C TYR A 17 -11.50 -18.28 -8.53
N ILE A 18 -12.58 -18.36 -9.32
CA ILE A 18 -13.02 -19.60 -9.98
C ILE A 18 -11.96 -20.11 -10.97
N ALA A 19 -11.36 -19.21 -11.74
CA ALA A 19 -10.29 -19.54 -12.68
C ALA A 19 -9.06 -20.11 -11.97
N GLY A 20 -8.81 -19.73 -10.72
CA GLY A 20 -7.78 -20.31 -9.86
C GLY A 20 -6.36 -20.23 -10.41
N ARG A 21 -6.08 -19.33 -11.36
CA ARG A 21 -4.80 -19.25 -12.06
C ARG A 21 -3.68 -18.87 -11.10
N LYS A 22 -2.68 -19.72 -10.97
CA LYS A 22 -1.51 -19.46 -10.14
C LYS A 22 -0.54 -18.50 -10.84
N MET A 23 0.16 -17.68 -10.06
CA MET A 23 1.25 -16.86 -10.57
C MET A 23 2.39 -17.72 -11.14
N PRO A 24 3.04 -17.34 -12.26
CA PRO A 24 3.98 -18.19 -12.98
C PRO A 24 5.11 -18.78 -12.14
N ALA A 25 5.69 -18.00 -11.25
CA ALA A 25 6.77 -18.44 -10.37
C ALA A 25 6.28 -18.99 -9.01
N GLY A 26 4.96 -19.20 -8.84
CA GLY A 26 4.37 -19.52 -7.54
C GLY A 26 4.50 -18.37 -6.51
N SER A 27 4.99 -17.21 -6.93
CA SER A 27 5.30 -16.06 -6.08
C SER A 27 5.05 -14.75 -6.84
N PRO A 28 4.54 -13.69 -6.15
CA PRO A 28 4.37 -12.36 -6.75
C PRO A 28 5.71 -11.68 -7.01
N ALA A 29 5.82 -10.96 -8.13
CA ALA A 29 7.00 -10.19 -8.50
C ALA A 29 7.02 -8.76 -7.94
N GLY A 30 5.87 -8.27 -7.48
CA GLY A 30 5.71 -6.93 -6.92
C GLY A 30 4.29 -6.70 -6.42
N ILE A 31 3.97 -5.44 -6.11
CA ILE A 31 2.66 -5.00 -5.64
C ILE A 31 2.24 -3.77 -6.44
N ILE A 32 1.00 -3.74 -6.91
CA ILE A 32 0.38 -2.52 -7.46
C ILE A 32 -0.59 -1.97 -6.43
N ILE A 33 -0.48 -0.68 -6.17
CA ILE A 33 -1.41 0.07 -5.33
C ILE A 33 -2.37 0.80 -6.25
N HIS A 34 -3.65 0.55 -6.01
CA HIS A 34 -4.77 1.20 -6.65
C HIS A 34 -5.56 2.03 -5.63
N SER A 35 -6.45 2.85 -6.14
CA SER A 35 -7.52 3.46 -5.36
C SER A 35 -8.80 3.45 -6.18
N THR A 36 -9.94 3.33 -5.50
CA THR A 36 -11.20 2.93 -6.14
C THR A 36 -11.84 3.99 -7.05
N GLY A 37 -11.32 5.22 -7.06
CA GLY A 37 -11.85 6.32 -7.89
C GLY A 37 -13.32 6.69 -7.56
N ALA A 38 -13.83 6.23 -6.43
CA ALA A 38 -15.22 6.43 -6.01
C ALA A 38 -15.24 6.97 -4.59
N SER A 39 -15.93 8.08 -4.39
CA SER A 39 -16.11 8.71 -3.07
C SER A 39 -16.92 7.82 -2.10
N ASN A 40 -16.33 6.69 -1.73
CA ASN A 40 -16.91 5.72 -0.82
C ASN A 40 -15.83 4.93 -0.07
N PRO A 41 -15.41 5.37 1.13
CA PRO A 41 -14.35 4.74 1.91
C PRO A 41 -14.74 3.39 2.53
N ASN A 42 -16.01 2.96 2.42
CA ASN A 42 -16.53 1.81 3.13
C ASN A 42 -16.23 0.49 2.43
N LEU A 43 -15.63 -0.45 3.14
CA LEU A 43 -15.35 -1.81 2.67
C LEU A 43 -16.61 -2.55 2.19
N ARG A 44 -17.78 -2.33 2.81
CA ARG A 44 -19.03 -3.00 2.44
C ARG A 44 -19.38 -2.88 0.96
N ARG A 45 -18.90 -1.81 0.26
CA ARG A 45 -19.13 -1.66 -1.17
C ARG A 45 -18.39 -2.71 -1.99
N TYR A 46 -17.24 -3.17 -1.51
CA TYR A 46 -16.30 -3.99 -2.27
C TYR A 46 -16.14 -5.41 -1.73
N VAL A 47 -16.46 -5.60 -0.45
CA VAL A 47 -16.22 -6.83 0.32
C VAL A 47 -17.52 -7.41 0.84
N ASN A 48 -17.76 -8.69 0.57
CA ASN A 48 -18.90 -9.44 1.08
C ASN A 48 -18.57 -10.07 2.44
N ALA A 49 -18.65 -9.28 3.51
CA ALA A 49 -18.45 -9.68 4.90
C ALA A 49 -19.29 -8.78 5.83
N PRO A 50 -20.62 -8.95 5.84
CA PRO A 50 -21.52 -8.02 6.52
C PRO A 50 -21.28 -7.92 8.02
N GLU A 51 -20.82 -8.97 8.67
CA GLU A 51 -20.49 -9.00 10.10
C GLU A 51 -19.34 -8.05 10.47
N ILE A 52 -18.44 -7.76 9.52
CA ILE A 52 -17.30 -6.85 9.70
C ILE A 52 -17.54 -5.53 8.98
N CYS A 53 -17.93 -5.60 7.71
CA CYS A 53 -18.03 -4.42 6.83
C CYS A 53 -19.38 -3.70 6.91
N GLY A 54 -20.41 -4.35 7.47
CA GLY A 54 -21.81 -3.91 7.40
C GLY A 54 -22.51 -4.35 6.11
N GLU A 55 -23.84 -4.26 6.13
CA GLU A 55 -24.68 -4.68 5.01
C GLU A 55 -24.48 -3.80 3.77
N ASN A 56 -24.50 -4.45 2.60
CA ASN A 56 -24.53 -3.80 1.29
C ASN A 56 -25.78 -4.20 0.53
N PRO A 57 -26.85 -3.39 0.59
CA PRO A 57 -28.12 -3.72 -0.05
C PRO A 57 -28.02 -3.84 -1.58
N TYR A 58 -27.03 -3.20 -2.21
CA TYR A 58 -26.82 -3.24 -3.65
C TYR A 58 -26.06 -4.48 -4.11
N LYS A 59 -25.42 -5.24 -3.20
CA LYS A 59 -24.62 -6.44 -3.48
C LYS A 59 -23.59 -6.25 -4.60
N ASN A 60 -23.05 -5.03 -4.74
CA ASN A 60 -22.10 -4.65 -5.79
C ASN A 60 -20.62 -4.82 -5.38
N TYR A 61 -20.34 -5.75 -4.45
CA TYR A 61 -19.00 -6.16 -4.03
C TYR A 61 -18.33 -7.08 -5.07
N PHE A 62 -17.04 -7.37 -4.88
CA PHE A 62 -16.28 -8.21 -5.82
C PHE A 62 -16.68 -9.70 -5.81
N ASP A 63 -17.31 -10.23 -4.75
CA ASP A 63 -17.79 -11.61 -4.66
C ASP A 63 -19.08 -11.85 -5.44
N ARG A 64 -19.03 -11.69 -6.77
CA ARG A 64 -20.15 -11.88 -7.71
C ARG A 64 -19.73 -12.73 -8.90
N PRO A 65 -20.66 -13.52 -9.48
CA PRO A 65 -20.36 -14.39 -10.61
C PRO A 65 -20.32 -13.68 -11.98
N ASP A 66 -20.74 -12.42 -12.04
CA ASP A 66 -20.88 -11.62 -13.26
C ASP A 66 -19.69 -10.70 -13.55
N ILE A 67 -18.66 -10.75 -12.72
CA ILE A 67 -17.46 -9.92 -12.88
C ILE A 67 -16.18 -10.74 -12.81
N ASP A 68 -15.19 -10.30 -13.57
CA ASP A 68 -13.85 -10.87 -13.64
C ASP A 68 -12.77 -9.95 -13.06
N ILE A 69 -13.14 -8.73 -12.65
CA ILE A 69 -12.25 -7.80 -11.95
C ILE A 69 -12.24 -8.15 -10.46
N CYS A 70 -11.07 -8.37 -9.89
CA CYS A 70 -10.90 -8.59 -8.46
C CYS A 70 -9.46 -8.29 -8.03
N PRO A 71 -9.22 -7.39 -7.06
CA PRO A 71 -7.92 -7.22 -6.45
C PRO A 71 -7.64 -8.35 -5.44
N HIS A 72 -6.40 -8.48 -5.01
CA HIS A 72 -6.05 -9.42 -3.93
C HIS A 72 -6.51 -8.92 -2.56
N GLY A 73 -6.46 -7.62 -2.36
CA GLY A 73 -6.86 -6.98 -1.11
C GLY A 73 -7.55 -5.66 -1.31
N VAL A 74 -8.39 -5.29 -0.34
CA VAL A 74 -9.07 -4.00 -0.28
C VAL A 74 -8.86 -3.40 1.10
N VAL A 75 -8.50 -2.12 1.15
CA VAL A 75 -8.33 -1.34 2.40
C VAL A 75 -9.39 -0.26 2.46
N GLY A 76 -10.07 -0.12 3.59
CA GLY A 76 -11.13 0.87 3.78
C GLY A 76 -11.73 0.80 5.18
N LEU A 77 -12.84 1.52 5.40
CA LEU A 77 -13.55 1.56 6.67
C LEU A 77 -14.45 0.34 6.84
N ASP A 78 -14.40 -0.27 8.00
CA ASP A 78 -15.38 -1.27 8.44
C ASP A 78 -16.68 -0.61 8.92
N LYS A 79 -17.62 -1.40 9.43
CA LYS A 79 -18.91 -0.89 9.94
C LYS A 79 -18.79 0.02 11.17
N ASP A 80 -17.68 -0.08 11.90
CA ASP A 80 -17.42 0.67 13.13
C ASP A 80 -16.52 1.89 12.87
N GLY A 81 -16.17 2.15 11.59
CA GLY A 81 -15.35 3.28 11.17
C GLY A 81 -13.85 3.04 11.35
N ALA A 82 -13.42 1.83 11.64
CA ALA A 82 -11.99 1.49 11.71
C ALA A 82 -11.44 1.13 10.32
N VAL A 83 -10.22 1.59 10.02
CA VAL A 83 -9.54 1.20 8.78
C VAL A 83 -9.08 -0.26 8.90
N ARG A 84 -9.52 -1.10 7.97
CA ARG A 84 -9.15 -2.51 7.87
C ARG A 84 -8.73 -2.90 6.47
N ALA A 85 -8.05 -4.05 6.37
CA ALA A 85 -7.71 -4.67 5.09
C ALA A 85 -8.41 -6.03 4.97
N ALA A 86 -9.13 -6.23 3.89
CA ALA A 86 -9.74 -7.49 3.51
C ALA A 86 -8.89 -8.21 2.47
N LYS A 87 -8.67 -9.51 2.61
CA LYS A 87 -8.04 -10.37 1.61
C LYS A 87 -9.13 -11.08 0.79
N LEU A 88 -9.18 -10.80 -0.51
CA LEU A 88 -10.18 -11.34 -1.43
C LEU A 88 -9.68 -12.51 -2.27
N LEU A 89 -8.37 -12.58 -2.55
CA LEU A 89 -7.73 -13.66 -3.31
C LEU A 89 -6.48 -14.17 -2.57
N PRO A 90 -6.10 -15.44 -2.74
CA PRO A 90 -4.78 -15.91 -2.33
C PRO A 90 -3.66 -15.07 -2.96
N TRP A 91 -2.66 -14.67 -2.18
CA TRP A 91 -1.57 -13.77 -2.63
C TRP A 91 -0.74 -14.30 -3.80
N THR A 92 -0.81 -15.61 -4.08
CA THR A 92 -0.09 -16.29 -5.16
C THR A 92 -0.96 -16.64 -6.36
N MET A 93 -2.21 -16.18 -6.36
CA MET A 93 -3.14 -16.32 -7.49
C MET A 93 -3.00 -15.11 -8.41
N CYS A 94 -3.16 -15.29 -9.72
CA CYS A 94 -3.32 -14.17 -10.63
C CYS A 94 -4.67 -13.47 -10.39
N CYS A 95 -4.71 -12.16 -10.54
CA CYS A 95 -5.94 -11.38 -10.45
C CYS A 95 -6.13 -10.51 -11.70
N TRP A 96 -7.29 -9.90 -11.84
CA TRP A 96 -7.56 -8.91 -12.88
C TRP A 96 -7.93 -7.57 -12.25
N GLY A 97 -6.99 -6.61 -12.30
CA GLY A 97 -7.20 -5.30 -11.72
C GLY A 97 -6.45 -4.18 -12.46
N CYS A 98 -5.43 -4.50 -13.29
CA CYS A 98 -4.62 -3.46 -13.92
C CYS A 98 -4.71 -3.40 -15.46
N GLY A 99 -5.57 -4.21 -16.10
CA GLY A 99 -5.64 -4.26 -17.56
C GLY A 99 -4.34 -4.74 -18.20
N SER A 100 -4.01 -4.22 -19.39
CA SER A 100 -2.82 -4.58 -20.17
C SER A 100 -2.16 -3.36 -20.76
N GLY A 101 -0.87 -3.44 -21.03
CA GLY A 101 -0.06 -2.46 -21.75
C GLY A 101 0.66 -3.08 -22.94
N ALA A 102 1.52 -2.31 -23.59
CA ALA A 102 2.23 -2.73 -24.81
C ALA A 102 3.20 -3.91 -24.61
N LYS A 103 3.64 -4.16 -23.36
CA LYS A 103 4.58 -5.25 -23.02
C LYS A 103 3.89 -6.46 -22.37
N GLY A 104 2.57 -6.39 -22.10
CA GLY A 104 1.82 -7.44 -21.44
C GLY A 104 0.99 -6.93 -20.25
N SER A 105 0.83 -7.75 -19.22
CA SER A 105 0.01 -7.41 -18.06
C SER A 105 0.59 -7.95 -16.77
N TYR A 106 0.67 -7.10 -15.75
CA TYR A 106 0.99 -7.49 -14.38
C TYR A 106 -0.10 -8.35 -13.71
N ASN A 107 -1.24 -8.55 -14.37
CA ASN A 107 -2.21 -9.56 -13.96
C ASN A 107 -1.63 -10.98 -14.06
N TYR A 108 -0.66 -11.23 -14.98
CA TYR A 108 -0.22 -12.57 -15.33
C TYR A 108 1.28 -12.80 -15.28
N SER A 109 2.10 -11.99 -16.01
CA SER A 109 3.54 -12.23 -16.12
C SER A 109 4.29 -10.95 -16.51
N PRO A 110 5.18 -10.47 -15.61
CA PRO A 110 5.33 -10.91 -14.21
C PRO A 110 4.07 -10.56 -13.40
N ALA A 111 3.59 -11.51 -12.58
CA ALA A 111 2.36 -11.31 -11.83
C ALA A 111 2.61 -10.49 -10.54
N TYR A 112 1.77 -9.50 -10.29
CA TYR A 112 1.82 -8.61 -9.13
C TYR A 112 0.60 -8.81 -8.24
N ILE A 113 0.79 -8.70 -6.93
CA ILE A 113 -0.31 -8.49 -5.99
C ILE A 113 -0.93 -7.13 -6.29
N GLN A 114 -2.25 -7.03 -6.23
CA GLN A 114 -2.99 -5.78 -6.44
C GLN A 114 -3.83 -5.46 -5.22
N ILE A 115 -3.69 -4.25 -4.69
CA ILE A 115 -4.36 -3.76 -3.49
C ILE A 115 -5.11 -2.49 -3.85
N GLU A 116 -6.42 -2.50 -3.61
CA GLU A 116 -7.30 -1.33 -3.74
C GLU A 116 -7.42 -0.60 -2.40
N ILE A 117 -7.31 0.72 -2.41
CA ILE A 117 -7.64 1.55 -1.26
C ILE A 117 -8.96 2.28 -1.58
N CYS A 118 -9.96 2.11 -0.73
CA CYS A 118 -11.23 2.80 -0.88
C CYS A 118 -11.02 4.31 -0.72
N GLU A 119 -11.40 5.11 -1.72
CA GLU A 119 -11.32 6.56 -1.63
C GLU A 119 -12.51 7.15 -0.86
N ASP A 120 -12.25 8.21 -0.11
CA ASP A 120 -13.27 9.17 0.32
C ASP A 120 -13.51 10.22 -0.79
N ASP A 121 -13.99 11.41 -0.43
CA ASP A 121 -14.10 12.56 -1.34
C ASP A 121 -12.76 13.33 -1.50
N LEU A 122 -11.65 12.72 -1.10
CA LEU A 122 -10.28 13.25 -1.11
C LEU A 122 -10.07 14.46 -0.19
N THR A 123 -10.81 14.54 0.90
CA THR A 123 -10.73 15.66 1.86
C THR A 123 -10.33 15.26 3.26
N ASP A 124 -10.53 14.01 3.67
CA ASP A 124 -10.17 13.51 5.00
C ASP A 124 -8.71 13.06 5.07
N GLU A 125 -7.84 13.95 5.53
CA GLU A 125 -6.41 13.67 5.71
C GLU A 125 -6.16 12.59 6.78
N ALA A 126 -7.01 12.47 7.80
CA ALA A 126 -6.86 11.47 8.84
C ALA A 126 -7.14 10.07 8.28
N TYR A 127 -8.21 9.93 7.49
CA TYR A 127 -8.51 8.69 6.78
C TYR A 127 -7.41 8.34 5.77
N PHE A 128 -6.97 9.29 4.95
CA PHE A 128 -5.86 9.12 4.01
C PHE A 128 -4.62 8.54 4.71
N LYS A 129 -4.16 9.18 5.79
CA LYS A 129 -3.00 8.72 6.57
C LYS A 129 -3.20 7.31 7.13
N ALA A 130 -4.36 7.03 7.70
CA ALA A 130 -4.66 5.72 8.29
C ALA A 130 -4.71 4.61 7.22
N ALA A 131 -5.34 4.86 6.07
CA ALA A 131 -5.46 3.90 4.97
C ALA A 131 -4.10 3.59 4.32
N PHE A 132 -3.29 4.62 4.02
CA PHE A 132 -1.96 4.42 3.47
C PHE A 132 -0.99 3.80 4.48
N LYS A 133 -1.08 4.14 5.77
CA LYS A 133 -0.31 3.50 6.84
C LYS A 133 -0.59 1.99 6.89
N LEU A 134 -1.85 1.59 6.94
CA LEU A 134 -2.23 0.18 6.97
C LEU A 134 -1.79 -0.55 5.69
N THR A 135 -1.96 0.08 4.54
CA THR A 135 -1.51 -0.47 3.24
C THR A 135 0.01 -0.66 3.23
N ALA A 136 0.78 0.29 3.76
CA ALA A 136 2.23 0.17 3.86
C ALA A 136 2.66 -0.96 4.80
N GLN A 137 1.99 -1.13 5.93
CA GLN A 137 2.21 -2.26 6.84
C GLN A 137 1.95 -3.60 6.16
N LEU A 138 0.87 -3.70 5.38
CA LEU A 138 0.55 -4.88 4.58
C LEU A 138 1.63 -5.16 3.54
N CYS A 139 2.08 -4.14 2.80
CA CYS A 139 3.16 -4.27 1.82
C CYS A 139 4.47 -4.74 2.47
N ALA A 140 4.87 -4.15 3.59
CA ALA A 140 6.07 -4.54 4.33
C ALA A 140 6.01 -6.02 4.77
N ARG A 141 4.84 -6.48 5.22
CA ARG A 141 4.62 -7.88 5.56
C ARG A 141 4.68 -8.80 4.34
N LEU A 142 4.06 -8.40 3.22
CA LEU A 142 4.11 -9.17 1.97
C LEU A 142 5.54 -9.28 1.44
N MET A 143 6.35 -8.22 1.52
CA MET A 143 7.79 -8.27 1.19
C MET A 143 8.56 -9.27 2.06
N LYS A 144 8.23 -9.35 3.35
CA LYS A 144 8.84 -10.33 4.26
C LYS A 144 8.46 -11.77 3.90
N ASN A 145 7.21 -11.99 3.52
CA ASN A 145 6.69 -13.32 3.18
C ASN A 145 7.09 -13.77 1.77
N TYR A 146 7.31 -12.81 0.86
CA TYR A 146 7.67 -13.02 -0.55
C TYR A 146 8.92 -12.21 -0.90
N PRO A 147 10.14 -12.75 -0.69
CA PRO A 147 11.40 -12.04 -0.94
C PRO A 147 11.62 -11.60 -2.40
N THR A 148 10.82 -12.11 -3.33
CA THR A 148 10.76 -11.68 -4.74
C THR A 148 10.24 -10.25 -4.89
N ILE A 149 9.41 -9.78 -3.95
CA ILE A 149 8.91 -8.41 -3.92
C ILE A 149 10.02 -7.49 -3.41
N LYS A 150 10.50 -6.59 -4.26
CA LYS A 150 11.46 -5.55 -3.87
C LYS A 150 10.74 -4.22 -3.71
N LEU A 151 11.29 -3.32 -2.91
CA LEU A 151 10.68 -2.02 -2.62
C LEU A 151 10.35 -1.20 -3.89
N ASN A 152 11.25 -1.23 -4.88
CA ASN A 152 11.06 -0.57 -6.18
C ASN A 152 10.01 -1.24 -7.10
N ASN A 153 9.51 -2.42 -6.71
CA ASN A 153 8.40 -3.12 -7.36
C ASN A 153 7.07 -2.97 -6.59
N ILE A 154 7.03 -2.05 -5.63
CA ILE A 154 5.79 -1.49 -5.08
C ILE A 154 5.50 -0.22 -5.86
N ILE A 155 4.48 -0.28 -6.70
CA ILE A 155 4.20 0.73 -7.73
C ILE A 155 2.72 1.09 -7.74
N SER A 156 2.39 2.28 -8.27
CA SER A 156 1.00 2.64 -8.57
C SER A 156 0.55 2.06 -9.91
N HIS A 157 -0.76 2.14 -10.18
CA HIS A 157 -1.30 1.80 -11.50
C HIS A 157 -0.66 2.66 -12.61
N LYS A 158 -0.50 3.96 -12.35
CA LYS A 158 0.17 4.89 -13.27
C LYS A 158 1.60 4.45 -13.57
N GLU A 159 2.39 4.08 -12.56
CA GLU A 159 3.74 3.56 -12.74
C GLU A 159 3.74 2.21 -13.50
N ALA A 160 2.74 1.35 -13.26
CA ALA A 160 2.58 0.09 -13.99
C ALA A 160 2.30 0.33 -15.48
N CYS A 161 1.44 1.31 -15.81
CA CYS A 161 1.20 1.76 -17.18
C CYS A 161 2.47 2.30 -17.83
N ALA A 162 3.22 3.17 -17.14
CA ALA A 162 4.48 3.72 -17.64
C ALA A 162 5.54 2.62 -17.93
N ARG A 163 5.50 1.51 -17.18
CA ARG A 163 6.34 0.33 -17.44
C ARG A 163 5.85 -0.51 -18.64
N GLY A 164 4.63 -0.27 -19.13
CA GLY A 164 4.04 -0.95 -20.29
C GLY A 164 3.27 -2.24 -19.96
N TYR A 165 2.86 -2.44 -18.69
CA TYR A 165 2.19 -3.67 -18.24
C TYR A 165 0.81 -3.45 -17.64
N ALA A 166 0.24 -2.27 -17.77
CA ALA A 166 -1.11 -1.92 -17.32
C ALA A 166 -1.80 -0.97 -18.29
N SER A 167 -3.12 -0.85 -18.18
CA SER A 167 -3.91 0.20 -18.84
C SER A 167 -3.62 1.58 -18.25
N ASN A 168 -4.03 2.63 -18.95
CA ASN A 168 -3.78 4.01 -18.52
C ASN A 168 -4.83 4.45 -17.47
N HIS A 169 -4.44 4.41 -16.19
CA HIS A 169 -5.22 4.95 -15.07
C HIS A 169 -4.31 5.77 -14.15
N GLY A 170 -4.88 6.77 -13.48
CA GLY A 170 -4.15 7.72 -12.62
C GLY A 170 -4.14 7.37 -11.12
N ASP A 171 -4.73 6.26 -10.73
CA ASP A 171 -4.82 5.78 -9.36
C ASP A 171 -3.50 5.12 -8.91
N CYS A 172 -3.08 5.28 -7.71
CA CYS A 172 -3.54 6.15 -6.62
C CYS A 172 -2.85 7.54 -6.60
N ASP A 173 -2.11 7.88 -7.66
CA ASP A 173 -1.25 9.07 -7.70
C ASP A 173 -2.03 10.38 -7.52
N HIS A 174 -3.25 10.46 -8.06
CA HIS A 174 -4.09 11.66 -7.91
C HIS A 174 -4.44 11.94 -6.43
N TRP A 175 -4.71 10.90 -5.65
CA TRP A 175 -5.02 11.02 -4.24
C TRP A 175 -3.77 11.37 -3.42
N LEU A 176 -2.64 10.71 -3.71
CA LEU A 176 -1.34 11.06 -3.13
C LEU A 176 -1.00 12.54 -3.36
N ALA A 177 -1.14 13.02 -4.60
CA ALA A 177 -0.85 14.41 -4.97
C ALA A 177 -1.75 15.42 -4.24
N LYS A 178 -3.00 15.06 -3.95
CA LYS A 178 -3.94 15.90 -3.20
C LYS A 178 -3.41 16.29 -1.82
N PHE A 179 -2.67 15.38 -1.18
CA PHE A 179 -2.04 15.61 0.13
C PHE A 179 -0.53 15.88 0.03
N GLY A 180 -0.03 16.31 -1.15
CA GLY A 180 1.38 16.66 -1.37
C GLY A 180 2.33 15.46 -1.24
N LYS A 181 1.83 14.24 -1.46
CA LYS A 181 2.57 12.98 -1.40
C LYS A 181 2.76 12.38 -2.80
N ASN A 182 3.58 11.35 -2.91
CA ASN A 182 3.84 10.58 -4.12
C ASN A 182 4.23 9.14 -3.78
N MET A 183 4.48 8.31 -4.78
CA MET A 183 4.88 6.92 -4.56
C MET A 183 6.24 6.76 -3.88
N ASP A 184 7.15 7.73 -3.94
CA ASP A 184 8.40 7.66 -3.19
C ASP A 184 8.14 7.81 -1.69
N TRP A 185 7.26 8.75 -1.30
CA TRP A 185 6.79 8.84 0.08
C TRP A 185 6.14 7.53 0.54
N PHE A 186 5.29 6.90 -0.29
CA PHE A 186 4.66 5.64 0.06
C PHE A 186 5.69 4.50 0.23
N ARG A 187 6.69 4.41 -0.65
CA ARG A 187 7.77 3.44 -0.52
C ARG A 187 8.60 3.64 0.76
N GLU A 188 8.88 4.89 1.14
CA GLU A 188 9.54 5.16 2.45
C GLU A 188 8.64 4.74 3.62
N LEU A 189 7.32 4.98 3.53
CA LEU A 189 6.37 4.51 4.53
C LEU A 189 6.39 2.97 4.66
N VAL A 190 6.43 2.25 3.55
CA VAL A 190 6.56 0.77 3.52
C VAL A 190 7.86 0.32 4.17
N LYS A 191 8.99 0.93 3.80
CA LYS A 191 10.32 0.63 4.34
C LYS A 191 10.35 0.77 5.87
N ASN A 192 9.63 1.74 6.41
CA ASN A 192 9.53 2.02 7.85
C ASN A 192 8.35 1.31 8.53
N GLY A 193 7.76 0.29 7.89
CA GLY A 193 6.69 -0.52 8.48
C GLY A 193 5.40 0.25 8.75
N GLY A 194 5.12 1.29 7.96
CA GLY A 194 3.94 2.14 8.07
C GLY A 194 4.13 3.38 8.97
N GLU A 195 5.32 3.61 9.49
CA GLU A 195 5.59 4.81 10.29
C GLU A 195 6.20 5.92 9.44
N GLU A 196 5.63 7.12 9.54
CA GLU A 196 6.18 8.30 8.87
C GLU A 196 7.45 8.76 9.61
N VAL A 197 8.58 8.81 8.90
CA VAL A 197 9.82 9.31 9.47
C VAL A 197 9.84 10.82 9.36
N VAL A 198 9.73 11.49 10.49
CA VAL A 198 9.90 12.93 10.57
C VAL A 198 11.36 13.22 10.86
N ARG A 199 12.03 13.91 9.93
CA ARG A 199 13.40 14.39 10.13
C ARG A 199 13.36 15.81 10.66
N TYR A 200 13.94 16.03 11.82
CA TYR A 200 14.10 17.36 12.40
C TYR A 200 15.54 17.82 12.15
N LYS A 201 15.69 19.05 11.64
CA LYS A 201 16.97 19.73 11.72
C LYS A 201 17.01 20.50 13.05
N VAL A 202 17.80 20.02 13.99
CA VAL A 202 18.08 20.76 15.23
C VAL A 202 19.32 21.60 14.98
N THR A 203 19.18 22.92 15.02
CA THR A 203 20.31 23.85 15.01
C THR A 203 20.51 24.38 16.42
N GLY A 204 21.68 24.15 17.00
CA GLY A 204 22.06 24.66 18.32
C GLY A 204 23.57 24.85 18.37
N THR A 205 24.01 25.90 19.07
CA THR A 205 25.43 26.15 19.35
C THR A 205 25.71 25.77 20.77
N LYS A 206 26.69 24.88 20.99
CA LYS A 206 27.23 24.57 22.32
C LYS A 206 28.75 24.72 22.28
N THR A 207 29.26 25.60 23.11
CA THR A 207 30.71 25.75 23.27
C THR A 207 31.21 24.59 24.12
N VAL A 208 32.17 23.84 23.60
CA VAL A 208 32.85 22.74 24.29
C VAL A 208 34.35 22.92 24.15
N THR A 209 35.14 22.38 25.06
CA THR A 209 36.58 22.37 24.91
C THR A 209 36.98 21.47 23.75
N ARG A 210 38.12 21.73 23.12
CA ARG A 210 38.66 20.89 22.03
C ARG A 210 38.80 19.41 22.43
N ALA A 211 39.10 19.16 23.72
CA ALA A 211 39.22 17.82 24.28
C ALA A 211 37.86 17.09 24.38
N ASP A 212 36.75 17.83 24.55
CA ASP A 212 35.42 17.25 24.68
C ASP A 212 34.63 17.17 23.37
N LEU A 213 35.13 17.82 22.31
CA LEU A 213 34.46 17.90 21.02
C LEU A 213 34.12 16.50 20.46
N GLY A 214 35.10 15.60 20.47
CA GLY A 214 34.91 14.24 19.96
C GLY A 214 33.86 13.43 20.75
N LYS A 215 33.78 13.64 22.06
CA LYS A 215 32.75 13.00 22.90
C LYS A 215 31.37 13.56 22.60
N ALA A 216 31.25 14.87 22.45
CA ALA A 216 29.99 15.52 22.14
C ALA A 216 29.46 15.11 20.76
N GLN A 217 30.33 15.04 19.75
CA GLN A 217 30.00 14.54 18.43
C GLN A 217 29.53 13.08 18.45
N ALA A 218 30.27 12.20 19.13
CA ALA A 218 29.90 10.79 19.26
C ALA A 218 28.53 10.59 19.93
N GLN A 219 28.20 11.39 20.93
CA GLN A 219 26.88 11.33 21.58
C GLN A 219 25.74 11.76 20.64
N LEU A 220 25.94 12.81 19.85
CA LEU A 220 24.93 13.27 18.91
C LEU A 220 24.74 12.27 17.75
N ILE A 221 25.83 11.71 17.22
CA ILE A 221 25.80 10.67 16.19
C ILE A 221 25.09 9.41 16.71
N ALA A 222 25.33 9.01 17.96
CA ALA A 222 24.63 7.88 18.59
C ALA A 222 23.12 8.09 18.74
N LEU A 223 22.68 9.35 18.77
CA LEU A 223 21.27 9.77 18.77
C LEU A 223 20.71 9.95 17.35
N GLY A 224 21.50 9.67 16.29
CA GLY A 224 21.07 9.76 14.90
C GLY A 224 21.14 11.16 14.28
N PHE A 225 21.92 12.10 14.88
CA PHE A 225 22.12 13.42 14.30
C PHE A 225 23.36 13.42 13.37
N ASP A 226 23.23 14.12 12.23
CA ASP A 226 24.39 14.54 11.43
C ASP A 226 25.04 15.73 12.14
N VAL A 227 26.35 15.67 12.35
CA VAL A 227 27.09 16.68 13.16
C VAL A 227 28.20 17.29 12.33
N ASP A 228 28.05 18.58 12.01
CA ASP A 228 29.15 19.42 11.51
C ASP A 228 29.74 20.22 12.66
N ALA A 229 31.07 20.30 12.72
CA ALA A 229 31.77 21.09 13.73
C ALA A 229 32.68 22.10 13.03
N GLU A 230 32.48 23.39 13.31
CA GLU A 230 33.41 24.45 12.96
C GLU A 230 34.27 24.80 14.19
N VAL A 231 35.55 24.98 13.97
CA VAL A 231 36.47 25.53 15.01
C VAL A 231 36.39 27.05 14.89
N LEU A 232 35.84 27.69 15.91
CA LEU A 232 35.79 29.14 16.01
C LEU A 232 37.12 29.71 16.50
#